data_280da7cf5a2d54a534290e0d5ae0b899
#
_entry.id   280da7cf5a2d54a534290e0d5ae0b899
#
_cell.length_a   1.000
_cell.length_b   1.000
_cell.length_c   1.000
_cell.angle_alpha   90.00
_cell.angle_beta   90.00
_cell.angle_gamma   90.00
#
_symmetry.space_group_name_H-M   'P 1'
#
loop_
_entity.id
_entity.type
_entity.pdbx_description
1 polymer ?
#
loop_
_entity_poly.entity_id
_entity_poly.type
_entity_poly.pdbx_seq_one_letter_code
_entity_poly.pdbx_strand_id
1 'polypeptide(L)'
;MLEDLKKDATVRMHKCVQVFQADLKKMRTGRAHPSLVEHLKVDYYGADMPLNQVANISVEDARTLVISPWEKTMVGPIEKAIHKSDLGLTPMTAGTVIRVPLPPLTEERRRDITKVVRHDAENAKVSVRNVRRDVLADVKELLKEKEISQDDERKAQDDIQKLTDRYVAEIDQQLGAKEKEILQV
;
A
#
# COMPACT_ATOMS: atom_id res chain seq x y z
N MET A 1 1.33 -27.33 21.57
CA MET A 1 0.03 -27.33 20.85
C MET A 1 -0.67 -25.98 20.91
N LEU A 2 -1.27 -25.52 22.02
CA LEU A 2 -1.94 -24.21 22.08
C LEU A 2 -1.04 -23.04 21.74
N GLU A 3 0.20 -23.05 22.21
CA GLU A 3 1.17 -21.99 21.86
C GLU A 3 1.52 -21.97 20.37
N ASP A 4 1.51 -23.13 19.72
CA ASP A 4 1.75 -23.21 18.27
C ASP A 4 0.56 -22.67 17.48
N LEU A 5 -0.67 -22.93 17.92
CA LEU A 5 -1.88 -22.35 17.34
C LEU A 5 -1.92 -20.82 17.51
N LYS A 6 -1.49 -20.31 18.68
CA LYS A 6 -1.38 -18.85 18.90
C LYS A 6 -0.32 -18.21 18.01
N LYS A 7 0.82 -18.86 17.84
CA LYS A 7 1.88 -18.41 16.91
C LYS A 7 1.38 -18.41 15.47
N ASP A 8 0.71 -19.48 15.04
CA ASP A 8 0.11 -19.55 13.71
C ASP A 8 -0.90 -18.42 13.48
N ALA A 9 -1.80 -18.20 14.44
CA ALA A 9 -2.75 -17.10 14.39
C ALA A 9 -2.03 -15.75 14.24
N THR A 10 -0.98 -15.50 15.02
CA THR A 10 -0.19 -14.28 14.97
C THR A 10 0.42 -14.05 13.58
N VAL A 11 1.06 -15.07 13.03
CA VAL A 11 1.70 -15.00 11.69
C VAL A 11 0.67 -14.74 10.61
N ARG A 12 -0.45 -15.47 10.62
CA ARG A 12 -1.51 -15.34 9.62
C ARG A 12 -2.22 -13.98 9.70
N MET A 13 -2.55 -13.50 10.90
CA MET A 13 -3.17 -12.19 11.10
C MET A 13 -2.23 -11.06 10.72
N HIS A 14 -0.94 -11.16 11.08
CA HIS A 14 0.07 -10.20 10.66
C HIS A 14 0.19 -10.13 9.14
N LYS A 15 0.15 -11.28 8.47
CA LYS A 15 0.15 -11.32 6.99
C LYS A 15 -1.06 -10.62 6.38
N CYS A 16 -2.25 -10.73 6.98
CA CYS A 16 -3.43 -9.98 6.54
C CYS A 16 -3.19 -8.47 6.58
N VAL A 17 -2.57 -7.97 7.65
CA VAL A 17 -2.21 -6.56 7.79
C VAL A 17 -1.15 -6.14 6.78
N GLN A 18 -0.13 -6.97 6.54
CA GLN A 18 0.91 -6.70 5.54
C GLN A 18 0.34 -6.61 4.12
N VAL A 19 -0.58 -7.50 3.76
CA VAL A 19 -1.28 -7.44 2.45
C VAL A 19 -2.05 -6.13 2.32
N PHE A 20 -2.81 -5.76 3.34
CA PHE A 20 -3.52 -4.48 3.35
C PHE A 20 -2.57 -3.28 3.22
N GLN A 21 -1.45 -3.26 3.93
CA GLN A 21 -0.41 -2.23 3.79
C GLN A 21 0.13 -2.15 2.36
N ALA A 22 0.42 -3.30 1.75
CA ALA A 22 0.91 -3.36 0.38
C ALA A 22 -0.11 -2.81 -0.62
N ASP A 23 -1.39 -3.11 -0.43
CA ASP A 23 -2.48 -2.60 -1.26
C ASP A 23 -2.64 -1.09 -1.11
N LEU A 24 -2.53 -0.57 0.12
CA LEU A 24 -2.54 0.87 0.37
C LEU A 24 -1.39 1.60 -0.33
N LYS A 25 -0.18 1.00 -0.35
CA LYS A 25 0.98 1.58 -1.04
C LYS A 25 0.81 1.65 -2.56
N LYS A 26 0.13 0.68 -3.16
CA LYS A 26 -0.15 0.66 -4.59
C LYS A 26 -1.22 1.67 -4.99
N MET A 27 -2.02 2.13 -4.05
CA MET A 27 -3.13 3.03 -4.32
C MET A 27 -2.63 4.44 -4.62
N ARG A 28 -3.03 4.96 -5.77
CA ARG A 28 -2.69 6.32 -6.20
C ARG A 28 -3.61 7.32 -5.51
N THR A 29 -3.07 8.01 -4.50
CA THR A 29 -3.80 9.01 -3.71
C THR A 29 -3.63 10.44 -4.23
N GLY A 30 -3.02 10.62 -5.41
CA GLY A 30 -2.69 11.93 -5.98
C GLY A 30 -1.42 12.55 -5.40
N ARG A 31 -0.77 11.90 -4.43
CA ARG A 31 0.50 12.34 -3.90
C ARG A 31 1.64 11.95 -4.83
N ALA A 32 2.61 12.86 -5.01
CA ALA A 32 3.79 12.61 -5.83
C ALA A 32 4.60 11.44 -5.28
N HIS A 33 4.86 10.46 -6.13
CA HIS A 33 5.74 9.34 -5.83
C HIS A 33 6.51 8.94 -7.09
N PRO A 34 7.82 8.61 -6.98
CA PRO A 34 8.63 8.22 -8.14
C PRO A 34 8.03 7.09 -8.98
N SER A 35 7.30 6.15 -8.35
CA SER A 35 6.65 5.03 -9.04
C SER A 35 5.64 5.43 -10.12
N LEU A 36 5.15 6.68 -10.11
CA LEU A 36 4.22 7.19 -11.11
C LEU A 36 4.86 7.28 -12.50
N VAL A 37 6.15 7.56 -12.57
CA VAL A 37 6.86 7.87 -13.81
C VAL A 37 8.07 6.96 -14.07
N GLU A 38 8.54 6.20 -13.09
CA GLU A 38 9.74 5.37 -13.20
C GLU A 38 9.68 4.31 -14.32
N HIS A 39 8.48 3.88 -14.69
CA HIS A 39 8.25 2.87 -15.72
C HIS A 39 8.11 3.45 -17.13
N LEU A 40 8.08 4.76 -17.28
CA LEU A 40 7.96 5.40 -18.58
C LEU A 40 9.17 5.04 -19.44
N LYS A 41 8.90 4.61 -20.66
CA LYS A 41 9.94 4.28 -21.62
C LYS A 41 10.45 5.56 -22.27
N VAL A 42 11.75 5.77 -22.16
CA VAL A 42 12.47 6.90 -22.74
C VAL A 42 13.34 6.38 -23.86
N ASP A 43 13.35 7.08 -24.98
CA ASP A 43 14.26 6.80 -26.09
C ASP A 43 15.69 7.18 -25.69
N TYR A 44 16.51 6.18 -25.44
CA TYR A 44 17.93 6.32 -25.14
C TYR A 44 18.76 5.82 -26.33
N TYR A 45 19.13 6.75 -27.21
CA TYR A 45 19.90 6.46 -28.43
C TYR A 45 19.33 5.33 -29.29
N GLY A 46 18.01 5.33 -29.46
CA GLY A 46 17.28 4.33 -30.25
C GLY A 46 16.82 3.10 -29.47
N ALA A 47 17.14 3.00 -28.18
CA ALA A 47 16.67 1.91 -27.30
C ALA A 47 15.69 2.44 -26.25
N ASP A 48 14.59 1.73 -26.03
CA ASP A 48 13.64 2.05 -24.98
C ASP A 48 14.20 1.67 -23.60
N MET A 49 14.40 2.66 -22.73
CA MET A 49 14.85 2.43 -21.37
C MET A 49 13.89 3.02 -20.35
N PRO A 50 13.69 2.38 -19.18
CA PRO A 50 12.89 2.95 -18.11
C PRO A 50 13.50 4.28 -17.63
N LEU A 51 12.62 5.24 -17.26
CA LEU A 51 13.06 6.56 -16.82
C LEU A 51 14.03 6.53 -15.63
N ASN A 52 13.84 5.60 -14.69
CA ASN A 52 14.72 5.42 -13.53
C ASN A 52 16.14 4.97 -13.89
N GLN A 53 16.38 4.51 -15.11
CA GLN A 53 17.71 4.13 -15.61
C GLN A 53 18.43 5.24 -16.39
N VAL A 54 17.77 6.33 -16.66
CA VAL A 54 18.35 7.48 -17.40
C VAL A 54 18.34 8.77 -16.59
N ALA A 55 17.63 8.81 -15.47
CA ALA A 55 17.50 9.97 -14.62
C ALA A 55 17.30 9.60 -13.15
N ASN A 56 17.62 10.52 -12.26
CA ASN A 56 17.22 10.45 -10.85
C ASN A 56 15.84 11.08 -10.68
N ILE A 57 14.95 10.38 -9.98
CA ILE A 57 13.58 10.83 -9.72
C ILE A 57 13.43 11.08 -8.23
N SER A 58 13.06 12.30 -7.86
CA SER A 58 12.84 12.69 -6.46
C SER A 58 11.52 13.43 -6.29
N VAL A 59 11.09 13.59 -5.05
CA VAL A 59 9.87 14.32 -4.69
C VAL A 59 10.29 15.67 -4.11
N GLU A 60 9.82 16.76 -4.70
CA GLU A 60 10.05 18.11 -4.18
C GLU A 60 9.03 18.48 -3.11
N ASP A 61 7.76 18.22 -3.40
CA ASP A 61 6.63 18.42 -2.49
C ASP A 61 5.52 17.38 -2.74
N ALA A 62 4.38 17.52 -2.06
CA ALA A 62 3.27 16.56 -2.14
C ALA A 62 2.73 16.34 -3.56
N ARG A 63 2.96 17.26 -4.50
CA ARG A 63 2.41 17.24 -5.86
C ARG A 63 3.44 17.49 -6.95
N THR A 64 4.72 17.54 -6.63
CA THR A 64 5.76 17.84 -7.62
C THR A 64 6.85 16.78 -7.59
N LEU A 65 7.08 16.14 -8.73
CA LEU A 65 8.22 15.29 -8.98
C LEU A 65 9.35 16.09 -9.64
N VAL A 66 10.57 15.80 -9.28
CA VAL A 66 11.78 16.35 -9.89
C VAL A 66 12.54 15.23 -10.57
N ILE A 67 12.78 15.39 -11.86
CA ILE A 67 13.55 14.47 -12.68
C ILE A 67 14.85 15.16 -13.07
N SER A 68 15.96 14.56 -12.66
CA SER A 68 17.31 15.05 -12.96
C SER A 68 18.00 14.04 -13.87
N PRO A 69 18.04 14.28 -15.20
CA PRO A 69 18.73 13.42 -16.15
C PRO A 69 20.24 13.36 -15.86
N TRP A 70 20.84 12.21 -16.00
CA TRP A 70 22.30 12.08 -15.87
C TRP A 70 23.04 12.67 -17.05
N GLU A 71 22.40 12.70 -18.22
CA GLU A 71 22.92 13.29 -19.44
C GLU A 71 22.00 14.44 -19.92
N LYS A 72 22.57 15.59 -20.25
CA LYS A 72 21.80 16.75 -20.74
C LYS A 72 21.01 16.45 -22.01
N THR A 73 21.53 15.57 -22.85
CA THR A 73 20.89 15.16 -24.11
C THR A 73 19.58 14.39 -23.89
N MET A 74 19.34 13.89 -22.68
CA MET A 74 18.15 13.12 -22.36
C MET A 74 16.95 13.97 -21.93
N VAL A 75 17.13 15.27 -21.72
CA VAL A 75 16.02 16.18 -21.33
C VAL A 75 14.87 16.14 -22.34
N GLY A 76 15.17 16.29 -23.62
CA GLY A 76 14.15 16.25 -24.69
C GLY A 76 13.42 14.89 -24.79
N PRO A 77 14.13 13.77 -24.87
CA PRO A 77 13.51 12.43 -24.85
C PRO A 77 12.65 12.16 -23.63
N ILE A 78 13.07 12.59 -22.44
CA ILE A 78 12.29 12.44 -21.19
C ILE A 78 11.01 13.26 -21.26
N GLU A 79 11.07 14.52 -21.69
CA GLU A 79 9.88 15.36 -21.88
C GLU A 79 8.89 14.71 -22.83
N LYS A 80 9.35 14.22 -23.97
CA LYS A 80 8.51 13.50 -24.93
C LYS A 80 7.84 12.26 -24.32
N ALA A 81 8.57 11.48 -23.54
CA ALA A 81 8.04 10.30 -22.86
C ALA A 81 6.93 10.66 -21.88
N ILE A 82 7.07 11.76 -21.13
CA ILE A 82 6.06 12.26 -20.21
C ILE A 82 4.82 12.76 -20.95
N HIS A 83 4.99 13.53 -22.02
CA HIS A 83 3.88 14.03 -22.84
C HIS A 83 3.11 12.90 -23.54
N LYS A 84 3.79 11.86 -23.99
CA LYS A 84 3.16 10.67 -24.62
C LYS A 84 2.47 9.75 -23.62
N SER A 85 2.77 9.88 -22.33
CA SER A 85 2.15 9.06 -21.31
C SER A 85 0.67 9.39 -21.14
N ASP A 86 -0.14 8.39 -20.77
CA ASP A 86 -1.56 8.57 -20.46
C ASP A 86 -1.82 9.24 -19.11
N LEU A 87 -0.75 9.72 -18.45
CA LEU A 87 -0.83 10.31 -17.12
C LEU A 87 -1.34 11.75 -17.11
N GLY A 88 -1.40 12.42 -18.27
CA GLY A 88 -1.86 13.80 -18.39
C GLY A 88 -0.94 14.82 -17.69
N LEU A 89 0.36 14.52 -17.61
CA LEU A 89 1.34 15.34 -16.92
C LEU A 89 1.99 16.33 -17.91
N THR A 90 2.27 17.53 -17.44
CA THR A 90 2.98 18.56 -18.22
C THR A 90 4.32 18.85 -17.55
N PRO A 91 5.45 18.44 -18.14
CA PRO A 91 6.76 18.71 -17.58
C PRO A 91 7.13 20.18 -17.77
N MET A 92 7.80 20.74 -16.76
CA MET A 92 8.35 22.08 -16.78
C MET A 92 9.87 21.99 -16.61
N THR A 93 10.61 22.34 -17.65
CA THR A 93 12.07 22.24 -17.67
C THR A 93 12.72 23.56 -17.33
N ALA A 94 13.67 23.52 -16.39
CA ALA A 94 14.57 24.62 -16.07
C ALA A 94 16.02 24.10 -16.13
N GLY A 95 16.74 24.48 -17.20
CA GLY A 95 18.09 23.95 -17.44
C GLY A 95 18.09 22.45 -17.71
N THR A 96 18.70 21.66 -16.82
CA THR A 96 18.75 20.19 -16.87
C THR A 96 17.77 19.51 -15.92
N VAL A 97 16.98 20.28 -15.18
CA VAL A 97 16.03 19.77 -14.19
C VAL A 97 14.61 19.86 -14.76
N ILE A 98 13.89 18.74 -14.72
CA ILE A 98 12.50 18.65 -15.18
C ILE A 98 11.61 18.54 -13.95
N ARG A 99 10.73 19.51 -13.74
CA ARG A 99 9.68 19.47 -12.72
C ARG A 99 8.39 18.99 -13.34
N VAL A 100 7.75 18.03 -12.68
CA VAL A 100 6.47 17.47 -13.12
C VAL A 100 5.43 17.74 -12.03
N PRO A 101 4.64 18.82 -12.15
CA PRO A 101 3.54 19.07 -11.23
C PRO A 101 2.41 18.08 -11.50
N LEU A 102 1.85 17.50 -10.44
CA LEU A 102 0.68 16.63 -10.52
C LEU A 102 -0.59 17.48 -10.37
N PRO A 103 -1.64 17.20 -11.16
CA PRO A 103 -2.92 17.86 -10.97
C PRO A 103 -3.52 17.49 -9.60
N PRO A 104 -4.20 18.43 -8.90
CA PRO A 104 -4.88 18.13 -7.67
C PRO A 104 -6.01 17.13 -7.91
N LEU A 105 -6.27 16.25 -6.93
CA LEU A 105 -7.42 15.36 -6.98
C LEU A 105 -8.72 16.16 -6.92
N THR A 106 -9.69 15.79 -7.75
CA THR A 106 -11.06 16.30 -7.62
C THR A 106 -11.71 15.74 -6.33
N GLU A 107 -12.69 16.46 -5.79
CA GLU A 107 -13.43 16.00 -4.62
C GLU A 107 -14.12 14.64 -4.90
N GLU A 108 -14.69 14.47 -6.08
CA GLU A 108 -15.28 13.20 -6.52
C GLU A 108 -14.26 12.06 -6.48
N ARG A 109 -13.05 12.29 -7.03
CA ARG A 109 -11.99 11.28 -7.02
C ARG A 109 -11.53 10.92 -5.61
N ARG A 110 -11.42 11.90 -4.72
CA ARG A 110 -11.12 11.66 -3.29
C ARG A 110 -12.17 10.78 -2.63
N ARG A 111 -13.44 11.05 -2.88
CA ARG A 111 -14.55 10.24 -2.35
C ARG A 111 -14.48 8.80 -2.86
N ASP A 112 -14.20 8.60 -4.14
CA ASP A 112 -14.09 7.26 -4.72
C ASP A 112 -12.92 6.50 -4.14
N ILE A 113 -11.75 7.11 -4.02
CA ILE A 113 -10.57 6.50 -3.39
C ILE A 113 -10.87 6.14 -1.93
N THR A 114 -11.52 7.02 -1.18
CA THR A 114 -11.90 6.77 0.22
C THR A 114 -12.83 5.57 0.34
N LYS A 115 -13.81 5.42 -0.56
CA LYS A 115 -14.69 4.24 -0.58
C LYS A 115 -13.91 2.95 -0.82
N VAL A 116 -12.98 2.96 -1.77
CA VAL A 116 -12.14 1.80 -2.07
C VAL A 116 -11.27 1.43 -0.87
N VAL A 117 -10.61 2.41 -0.24
CA VAL A 117 -9.77 2.18 0.95
C VAL A 117 -10.57 1.58 2.10
N ARG A 118 -11.76 2.09 2.35
CA ARG A 118 -12.66 1.56 3.40
C ARG A 118 -13.10 0.14 3.10
N HIS A 119 -13.42 -0.16 1.86
CA HIS A 119 -13.78 -1.51 1.43
C HIS A 119 -12.62 -2.48 1.64
N ASP A 120 -11.41 -2.10 1.23
CA ASP A 120 -10.22 -2.92 1.41
C ASP A 120 -9.88 -3.15 2.90
N ALA A 121 -10.07 -2.13 3.74
CA ALA A 121 -9.94 -2.26 5.19
C ALA A 121 -10.93 -3.27 5.77
N GLU A 122 -12.19 -3.23 5.37
CA GLU A 122 -13.19 -4.22 5.81
C GLU A 122 -12.84 -5.63 5.34
N ASN A 123 -12.38 -5.81 4.12
CA ASN A 123 -11.91 -7.11 3.62
C ASN A 123 -10.72 -7.63 4.44
N ALA A 124 -9.78 -6.77 4.81
CA ALA A 124 -8.65 -7.13 5.66
C ALA A 124 -9.11 -7.57 7.06
N LYS A 125 -10.06 -6.85 7.66
CA LYS A 125 -10.66 -7.23 8.96
C LYS A 125 -11.40 -8.56 8.88
N VAL A 126 -12.13 -8.81 7.80
CA VAL A 126 -12.80 -10.10 7.55
C VAL A 126 -11.76 -11.22 7.47
N SER A 127 -10.63 -11.00 6.80
CA SER A 127 -9.54 -11.96 6.72
C SER A 127 -8.96 -12.28 8.11
N VAL A 128 -8.74 -11.27 8.95
CA VAL A 128 -8.29 -11.45 10.34
C VAL A 128 -9.31 -12.26 11.16
N ARG A 129 -10.60 -11.95 11.04
CA ARG A 129 -11.67 -12.69 11.72
C ARG A 129 -11.79 -14.14 11.24
N ASN A 130 -11.51 -14.39 9.96
CA ASN A 130 -11.46 -15.76 9.42
C ASN A 130 -10.33 -16.55 10.06
N VAL A 131 -9.13 -15.98 10.19
CA VAL A 131 -8.02 -16.63 10.91
C VAL A 131 -8.43 -16.96 12.36
N ARG A 132 -9.06 -16.02 13.06
CA ARG A 132 -9.60 -16.28 14.41
C ARG A 132 -10.52 -17.49 14.43
N ARG A 133 -11.49 -17.52 13.51
CA ARG A 133 -12.48 -18.62 13.44
C ARG A 133 -11.82 -19.96 13.19
N ASP A 134 -10.85 -20.03 12.28
CA ASP A 134 -10.11 -21.25 11.97
C ASP A 134 -9.36 -21.76 13.19
N VAL A 135 -8.58 -20.89 13.85
CA VAL A 135 -7.80 -21.26 15.03
C VAL A 135 -8.68 -21.66 16.21
N LEU A 136 -9.82 -20.98 16.41
CA LEU A 136 -10.76 -21.38 17.44
C LEU A 136 -11.44 -22.73 17.16
N ALA A 137 -11.62 -23.09 15.90
CA ALA A 137 -12.09 -24.43 15.51
C ALA A 137 -11.05 -25.49 15.89
N ASP A 138 -9.77 -25.24 15.63
CA ASP A 138 -8.68 -26.15 16.03
C ASP A 138 -8.58 -26.30 17.55
N VAL A 139 -8.75 -25.20 18.31
CA VAL A 139 -8.79 -25.25 19.79
C VAL A 139 -9.95 -26.10 20.28
N LYS A 140 -11.13 -26.00 19.67
CA LYS A 140 -12.28 -26.85 20.02
C LYS A 140 -12.06 -28.31 19.72
N GLU A 141 -11.36 -28.62 18.64
CA GLU A 141 -11.02 -30.01 18.31
C GLU A 141 -10.08 -30.62 19.38
N LEU A 142 -9.06 -29.86 19.83
CA LEU A 142 -8.19 -30.27 20.92
C LEU A 142 -8.96 -30.54 22.21
N LEU A 143 -9.98 -29.73 22.52
CA LEU A 143 -10.85 -29.99 23.69
C LEU A 143 -11.66 -31.26 23.52
N LYS A 144 -12.23 -31.48 22.34
CA LYS A 144 -13.02 -32.67 22.01
C LYS A 144 -12.18 -33.94 22.12
N GLU A 145 -10.92 -33.89 21.68
CA GLU A 145 -9.94 -34.99 21.81
C GLU A 145 -9.40 -35.14 23.23
N LYS A 146 -9.82 -34.29 24.17
CA LYS A 146 -9.38 -34.25 25.56
C LYS A 146 -7.89 -33.98 25.75
N GLU A 147 -7.26 -33.33 24.80
CA GLU A 147 -5.86 -32.90 24.85
C GLU A 147 -5.66 -31.64 25.68
N ILE A 148 -6.71 -30.85 25.85
CA ILE A 148 -6.72 -29.64 26.68
C ILE A 148 -7.93 -29.63 27.60
N SER A 149 -7.86 -28.85 28.69
CA SER A 149 -8.97 -28.61 29.61
C SER A 149 -9.91 -27.51 29.11
N GLN A 150 -11.12 -27.44 29.70
CA GLN A 150 -12.05 -26.33 29.44
C GLN A 150 -11.46 -24.97 29.83
N ASP A 151 -10.66 -24.91 30.89
CA ASP A 151 -9.99 -23.69 31.31
C ASP A 151 -8.92 -23.26 30.29
N ASP A 152 -8.21 -24.21 29.71
CA ASP A 152 -7.23 -23.95 28.65
C ASP A 152 -7.94 -23.41 27.38
N GLU A 153 -9.08 -24.00 27.03
CA GLU A 153 -9.89 -23.50 25.91
C GLU A 153 -10.31 -22.04 26.14
N ARG A 154 -10.84 -21.71 27.32
CA ARG A 154 -11.27 -20.34 27.65
C ARG A 154 -10.12 -19.35 27.56
N LYS A 155 -8.96 -19.70 28.14
CA LYS A 155 -7.76 -18.87 28.04
C LYS A 155 -7.31 -18.66 26.59
N ALA A 156 -7.32 -19.73 25.80
CA ALA A 156 -6.97 -19.65 24.38
C ALA A 156 -7.95 -18.75 23.61
N GLN A 157 -9.26 -18.87 23.87
CA GLN A 157 -10.27 -17.99 23.27
C GLN A 157 -10.02 -16.52 23.60
N ASP A 158 -9.74 -16.20 24.87
CA ASP A 158 -9.44 -14.85 25.31
C ASP A 158 -8.16 -14.29 24.64
N ASP A 159 -7.11 -15.10 24.59
CA ASP A 159 -5.85 -14.70 23.96
C ASP A 159 -5.99 -14.46 22.46
N ILE A 160 -6.70 -15.35 21.76
CA ILE A 160 -6.98 -15.20 20.32
C ILE A 160 -7.89 -14.00 20.07
N GLN A 161 -8.86 -13.72 20.96
CA GLN A 161 -9.71 -12.52 20.83
C GLN A 161 -8.90 -11.24 21.01
N LYS A 162 -8.02 -11.16 22.02
CA LYS A 162 -7.12 -10.00 22.20
C LYS A 162 -6.20 -9.79 21.01
N LEU A 163 -5.68 -10.88 20.46
CA LEU A 163 -4.85 -10.83 19.25
C LEU A 163 -5.63 -10.30 18.06
N THR A 164 -6.87 -10.76 17.86
CA THR A 164 -7.78 -10.29 16.82
C THR A 164 -8.04 -8.80 16.95
N ASP A 165 -8.39 -8.35 18.15
CA ASP A 165 -8.70 -6.94 18.44
C ASP A 165 -7.48 -6.05 18.15
N ARG A 166 -6.28 -6.50 18.48
CA ARG A 166 -5.04 -5.80 18.19
C ARG A 166 -4.84 -5.60 16.68
N TYR A 167 -4.99 -6.64 15.88
CA TYR A 167 -4.78 -6.55 14.42
C TYR A 167 -5.90 -5.78 13.72
N VAL A 168 -7.15 -5.89 14.20
CA VAL A 168 -8.25 -5.05 13.71
C VAL A 168 -7.99 -3.57 14.00
N ALA A 169 -7.51 -3.24 15.20
CA ALA A 169 -7.15 -1.87 15.57
C ALA A 169 -5.98 -1.33 14.72
N GLU A 170 -5.01 -2.16 14.38
CA GLU A 170 -3.90 -1.80 13.48
C GLU A 170 -4.39 -1.48 12.07
N ILE A 171 -5.32 -2.27 11.53
CA ILE A 171 -5.98 -1.98 10.24
C ILE A 171 -6.72 -0.65 10.30
N ASP A 172 -7.49 -0.39 11.35
CA ASP A 172 -8.23 0.87 11.54
C ASP A 172 -7.29 2.07 11.64
N GLN A 173 -6.15 1.92 12.30
CA GLN A 173 -5.14 2.97 12.40
C GLN A 173 -4.54 3.29 11.02
N GLN A 174 -4.23 2.29 10.22
CA GLN A 174 -3.70 2.46 8.86
C GLN A 174 -4.75 3.08 7.94
N LEU A 175 -6.01 2.67 8.06
CA LEU A 175 -7.13 3.29 7.34
C LEU A 175 -7.23 4.78 7.66
N GLY A 176 -7.24 5.16 8.93
CA GLY A 176 -7.32 6.55 9.36
C GLY A 176 -6.15 7.41 8.86
N ALA A 177 -4.92 6.86 8.87
CA ALA A 177 -3.74 7.53 8.34
C ALA A 177 -3.86 7.75 6.81
N LYS A 178 -4.37 6.76 6.08
CA LYS A 178 -4.57 6.86 4.63
C LYS A 178 -5.68 7.84 4.25
N GLU A 179 -6.78 7.86 5.00
CA GLU A 179 -7.85 8.84 4.80
C GLU A 179 -7.35 10.28 5.00
N LYS A 180 -6.52 10.52 6.01
CA LYS A 180 -5.88 11.84 6.22
C LYS A 180 -4.96 12.21 5.05
N GLU A 181 -4.18 11.27 4.55
CA GLU A 181 -3.32 11.47 3.39
C GLU A 181 -4.13 11.88 2.17
N ILE A 182 -5.26 11.22 1.90
CA ILE A 182 -6.15 11.52 0.77
C ILE A 182 -6.75 12.94 0.91
N LEU A 183 -7.04 13.39 2.11
CA LEU A 183 -7.62 14.72 2.35
C LEU A 183 -6.59 15.86 2.24
N GLN A 184 -5.31 15.57 2.43
CA GLN A 184 -4.24 16.58 2.41
C GLN A 184 -3.69 16.89 1.02
N VAL A 185 -4.10 16.18 -0.02
CA VAL A 185 -3.55 16.30 -1.38
C VAL A 185 -4.45 17.13 -2.30
#